data_827ee990722a8435c50911d471c1bfb3
#
_entry.id   827ee990722a8435c50911d471c1bfb3
#
_cell.length_a   1.000
_cell.length_b   1.000
_cell.length_c   1.000
_cell.angle_alpha   90.00
_cell.angle_beta   90.00
_cell.angle_gamma   90.00
#
_symmetry.space_group_name_H-M   'P 1'
#
loop_
_entity.id
_entity.type
_entity.pdbx_description
1 polymer ?
#
loop_
_entity_poly.entity_id
_entity_poly.type
_entity_poly.pdbx_seq_one_letter_code
_entity_poly.pdbx_strand_id
1 'polypeptide(L)'
;MRRGMAERIHKNNKNPACMKLVVTGTRGIPDIMGGVETHCEELFPRIAARGVDVTVVRRKSYVHDDLTEWHGVKLLDIDTPKKKSFEAIIHTFRAVLAAKRMGADILHIQAIGPALLTPLAKILGMKVVFTHHGPDYDRDKWGFAARSMLKLGERLGARYADQVIVISSVIKNILETKYGRMDCNLIYNGVPEPDVCEYPEYFQELGIEKGRYVLGMCRFVPEKNLHHLVEAFSRIDNHGCKLVLAGDTDFEDEYSLTLKKMARERGVVLTGFVKGRRLHSLLSGAQCYVLPSSHEGLPIALLEAMSYRLPVVVSDIPANLEVGLPASDYFPVGDIDALARLLQVRVNAGFTRCDYDMSKYDWNHIAGQVMSVYGKVLGSSSR
;
A
#
# COMPACT_ATOMS: atom_id res chain seq x y z
N MET A 1 14.99 56.51 18.55
CA MET A 1 15.52 55.20 18.11
C MET A 1 14.76 54.03 18.77
N ARG A 2 13.50 53.82 18.47
CA ARG A 2 12.72 52.61 18.89
C ARG A 2 11.51 52.42 17.96
N ARG A 3 11.73 52.27 16.66
CA ARG A 3 10.69 51.96 15.65
C ARG A 3 11.22 51.15 14.44
N GLY A 4 12.11 50.21 14.69
CA GLY A 4 12.73 49.43 13.60
C GLY A 4 12.92 47.94 13.88
N MET A 5 12.30 47.40 14.94
CA MET A 5 12.57 46.01 15.36
C MET A 5 11.33 45.08 15.38
N ALA A 6 10.14 45.62 15.03
CA ALA A 6 8.88 44.85 15.06
C ALA A 6 8.42 44.29 13.67
N GLU A 7 9.12 44.63 12.58
CA GLU A 7 8.67 44.24 11.20
C GLU A 7 9.45 43.08 10.58
N ARG A 8 10.36 42.39 11.28
CA ARG A 8 11.15 41.29 10.74
C ARG A 8 10.75 39.86 11.20
N ILE A 9 9.66 39.73 11.96
CA ILE A 9 9.25 38.40 12.51
C ILE A 9 8.08 37.76 11.70
N HIS A 10 7.60 38.39 10.65
CA HIS A 10 6.44 37.87 9.86
C HIS A 10 6.77 37.57 8.39
N LYS A 11 7.80 36.79 8.12
CA LYS A 11 7.98 36.19 6.78
C LYS A 11 8.58 34.80 6.97
N ASN A 12 7.75 33.79 7.03
CA ASN A 12 7.94 32.42 6.51
C ASN A 12 7.03 31.33 7.17
N ASN A 13 5.84 31.68 7.65
CA ASN A 13 4.79 30.64 7.76
C ASN A 13 4.04 30.65 6.41
N LYS A 14 4.52 29.91 5.42
CA LYS A 14 3.67 29.62 4.24
C LYS A 14 2.42 28.94 4.77
N ASN A 15 1.29 29.63 4.63
CA ASN A 15 -0.02 29.07 4.89
C ASN A 15 -0.14 27.72 4.14
N PRO A 16 -0.60 26.61 4.75
CA PRO A 16 -0.79 25.33 4.04
C PRO A 16 -1.51 25.46 2.70
N ALA A 17 -2.40 26.44 2.54
CA ALA A 17 -3.12 26.79 1.31
C ALA A 17 -2.24 27.26 0.14
N CYS A 18 -0.91 27.29 0.28
CA CYS A 18 0.04 27.73 -0.77
C CYS A 18 1.15 26.69 -1.04
N MET A 19 1.15 25.55 -0.35
CA MET A 19 2.19 24.53 -0.49
C MET A 19 1.95 23.69 -1.75
N LYS A 20 2.98 23.62 -2.61
CA LYS A 20 2.99 22.75 -3.79
C LYS A 20 3.68 21.43 -3.48
N LEU A 21 2.92 20.36 -3.48
CA LEU A 21 3.37 19.01 -3.26
C LEU A 21 3.38 18.22 -4.58
N VAL A 22 4.51 17.67 -4.96
CA VAL A 22 4.59 16.71 -6.07
C VAL A 22 4.91 15.33 -5.52
N VAL A 23 4.14 14.34 -5.93
CA VAL A 23 4.25 12.94 -5.51
C VAL A 23 4.74 12.10 -6.67
N THR A 24 5.75 11.25 -6.41
CA THR A 24 6.28 10.30 -7.39
C THR A 24 6.60 8.96 -6.73
N GLY A 25 6.81 7.94 -7.55
CA GLY A 25 7.19 6.60 -7.07
C GLY A 25 6.05 5.61 -7.01
N THR A 26 4.82 6.03 -7.20
CA THR A 26 3.66 5.20 -7.51
C THR A 26 3.54 4.96 -9.03
N ARG A 27 2.75 3.97 -9.45
CA ARG A 27 2.33 3.81 -10.85
C ARG A 27 1.27 4.85 -11.22
N GLY A 28 0.46 5.28 -10.25
CA GLY A 28 -0.56 6.31 -10.41
C GLY A 28 -1.80 6.03 -9.56
N ILE A 29 -2.76 6.95 -9.68
CA ILE A 29 -4.11 6.93 -9.12
C ILE A 29 -5.08 7.51 -10.18
N PRO A 30 -6.40 7.25 -10.16
CA PRO A 30 -7.06 6.19 -9.39
C PRO A 30 -7.00 4.83 -10.08
N ASP A 31 -7.60 3.83 -9.43
CA ASP A 31 -7.95 2.52 -9.99
C ASP A 31 -6.77 1.65 -10.47
N ILE A 32 -5.56 1.91 -9.98
CA ILE A 32 -4.38 1.10 -10.27
C ILE A 32 -4.11 0.13 -9.11
N MET A 33 -4.01 -1.17 -9.41
CA MET A 33 -3.86 -2.24 -8.43
C MET A 33 -2.50 -2.16 -7.71
N GLY A 34 -2.50 -2.08 -6.37
CA GLY A 34 -1.29 -2.18 -5.54
C GLY A 34 -1.37 -1.40 -4.25
N GLY A 35 -0.65 -1.85 -3.21
CA GLY A 35 -0.70 -1.23 -1.89
C GLY A 35 -0.18 0.21 -1.85
N VAL A 36 0.86 0.54 -2.63
CA VAL A 36 1.37 1.92 -2.74
C VAL A 36 0.37 2.80 -3.48
N GLU A 37 -0.29 2.26 -4.50
CA GLU A 37 -1.33 2.93 -5.27
C GLU A 37 -2.55 3.22 -4.40
N THR A 38 -3.06 2.23 -3.67
CA THR A 38 -4.16 2.41 -2.70
C THR A 38 -3.79 3.43 -1.61
N HIS A 39 -2.57 3.36 -1.06
CA HIS A 39 -2.09 4.37 -0.10
C HIS A 39 -2.12 5.79 -0.70
N CYS A 40 -1.65 5.96 -1.93
CA CYS A 40 -1.65 7.27 -2.58
C CYS A 40 -3.08 7.75 -2.91
N GLU A 41 -3.93 6.84 -3.37
CA GLU A 41 -5.33 7.10 -3.72
C GLU A 41 -6.14 7.57 -2.52
N GLU A 42 -5.89 7.02 -1.35
CA GLU A 42 -6.57 7.40 -0.11
C GLU A 42 -5.98 8.64 0.57
N LEU A 43 -4.66 8.77 0.59
CA LEU A 43 -3.97 9.82 1.33
C LEU A 43 -4.05 11.19 0.64
N PHE A 44 -3.70 11.25 -0.66
CA PHE A 44 -3.47 12.54 -1.32
C PHE A 44 -4.71 13.38 -1.56
N PRO A 45 -5.91 12.83 -1.83
CA PRO A 45 -7.14 13.62 -1.84
C PRO A 45 -7.44 14.25 -0.47
N ARG A 46 -7.17 13.54 0.62
CA ARG A 46 -7.36 14.08 1.98
C ARG A 46 -6.36 15.19 2.31
N ILE A 47 -5.17 15.15 1.73
CA ILE A 47 -4.17 16.23 1.82
C ILE A 47 -4.59 17.41 0.94
N ALA A 48 -5.07 17.19 -0.27
CA ALA A 48 -5.58 18.23 -1.16
C ALA A 48 -6.78 18.96 -0.52
N ALA A 49 -7.70 18.22 0.09
CA ALA A 49 -8.85 18.78 0.82
C ALA A 49 -8.43 19.69 2.00
N ARG A 50 -7.19 19.59 2.49
CA ARG A 50 -6.62 20.51 3.49
C ARG A 50 -5.91 21.75 2.89
N GLY A 51 -6.12 22.00 1.58
CA GLY A 51 -5.65 23.21 0.89
C GLY A 51 -4.24 23.10 0.31
N VAL A 52 -3.67 21.91 0.20
CA VAL A 52 -2.37 21.67 -0.45
C VAL A 52 -2.56 21.49 -1.96
N ASP A 53 -1.74 22.17 -2.77
CA ASP A 53 -1.70 21.96 -4.23
C ASP A 53 -0.93 20.68 -4.54
N VAL A 54 -1.67 19.55 -4.63
CA VAL A 54 -1.09 18.21 -4.83
C VAL A 54 -1.07 17.85 -6.31
N THR A 55 0.07 17.38 -6.79
CA THR A 55 0.19 16.74 -8.11
C THR A 55 0.78 15.35 -7.95
N VAL A 56 0.09 14.32 -8.41
CA VAL A 56 0.58 12.94 -8.50
C VAL A 56 1.09 12.66 -9.90
N VAL A 57 2.35 12.24 -10.00
CA VAL A 57 2.98 11.88 -11.27
C VAL A 57 2.71 10.41 -11.56
N ARG A 58 1.99 10.14 -12.67
CA ARG A 58 1.55 8.80 -13.07
C ARG A 58 2.44 8.26 -14.19
N ARG A 59 2.62 6.93 -14.22
CA ARG A 59 3.25 6.22 -15.35
C ARG A 59 2.18 5.93 -16.39
N LYS A 60 2.28 6.57 -17.54
CA LYS A 60 1.27 6.48 -18.60
C LYS A 60 0.99 5.04 -19.06
N SER A 61 1.96 4.14 -18.94
CA SER A 61 1.81 2.72 -19.30
C SER A 61 0.81 1.94 -18.44
N TYR A 62 0.44 2.47 -17.25
CA TYR A 62 -0.52 1.87 -16.31
C TYR A 62 -1.83 2.63 -16.23
N VAL A 63 -1.95 3.75 -16.95
CA VAL A 63 -3.12 4.62 -16.93
C VAL A 63 -4.04 4.26 -18.08
N HIS A 64 -5.33 4.06 -17.80
CA HIS A 64 -6.35 3.69 -18.77
C HIS A 64 -7.49 4.72 -18.85
N ASP A 65 -7.25 5.93 -18.32
CA ASP A 65 -8.17 7.07 -18.32
C ASP A 65 -7.49 8.30 -18.92
N ASP A 66 -8.27 9.36 -19.14
CA ASP A 66 -7.81 10.67 -19.60
C ASP A 66 -7.97 11.75 -18.52
N LEU A 67 -8.02 11.36 -17.24
CA LEU A 67 -8.19 12.28 -16.14
C LEU A 67 -6.94 13.15 -15.95
N THR A 68 -7.17 14.45 -15.80
CA THR A 68 -6.14 15.44 -15.43
C THR A 68 -6.22 15.85 -13.96
N GLU A 69 -7.32 15.48 -13.29
CA GLU A 69 -7.56 15.73 -11.87
C GLU A 69 -8.46 14.64 -11.29
N TRP A 70 -8.24 14.30 -10.02
CA TRP A 70 -9.07 13.37 -9.27
C TRP A 70 -9.16 13.78 -7.81
N HIS A 71 -10.38 14.06 -7.35
CA HIS A 71 -10.66 14.50 -5.97
C HIS A 71 -9.75 15.63 -5.47
N GLY A 72 -9.52 16.67 -6.29
CA GLY A 72 -8.66 17.81 -5.98
C GLY A 72 -7.16 17.57 -6.13
N VAL A 73 -6.76 16.38 -6.58
CA VAL A 73 -5.37 16.01 -6.90
C VAL A 73 -5.14 16.13 -8.40
N LYS A 74 -4.20 16.97 -8.80
CA LYS A 74 -3.75 17.08 -10.20
C LYS A 74 -2.99 15.81 -10.61
N LEU A 75 -3.21 15.35 -11.83
CA LEU A 75 -2.61 14.14 -12.37
C LEU A 75 -1.68 14.52 -13.53
N LEU A 76 -0.43 14.08 -13.47
CA LEU A 76 0.56 14.32 -14.50
C LEU A 76 1.07 13.00 -15.07
N ASP A 77 0.68 12.69 -16.30
CA ASP A 77 1.13 11.48 -16.98
C ASP A 77 2.50 11.68 -17.60
N ILE A 78 3.43 10.79 -17.29
CA ILE A 78 4.75 10.76 -17.91
C ILE A 78 4.91 9.45 -18.69
N ASP A 79 5.14 9.59 -19.99
CA ASP A 79 5.46 8.48 -20.87
C ASP A 79 6.89 7.98 -20.63
N THR A 80 7.07 6.66 -20.64
CA THR A 80 8.35 5.99 -20.39
C THR A 80 8.53 4.78 -21.32
N PRO A 81 9.78 4.46 -21.70
CA PRO A 81 10.04 3.27 -22.51
C PRO A 81 9.56 2.00 -21.80
N LYS A 82 8.85 1.11 -22.48
CA LYS A 82 8.27 -0.14 -21.96
C LYS A 82 9.28 -1.22 -21.54
N LYS A 83 10.56 -0.87 -21.26
CA LYS A 83 11.58 -1.83 -20.78
C LYS A 83 11.47 -1.96 -19.25
N LYS A 84 10.89 -3.06 -18.77
CA LYS A 84 10.56 -3.37 -17.37
C LYS A 84 11.62 -2.97 -16.32
N SER A 85 12.92 -3.07 -16.61
CA SER A 85 13.99 -2.83 -15.62
C SER A 85 14.37 -1.35 -15.44
N PHE A 86 14.16 -0.49 -16.44
CA PHE A 86 14.56 0.92 -16.41
C PHE A 86 13.40 1.89 -16.35
N GLU A 87 12.19 1.43 -16.59
CA GLU A 87 10.98 2.27 -16.62
C GLU A 87 10.83 3.10 -15.34
N ALA A 88 10.92 2.46 -14.18
CA ALA A 88 10.76 3.13 -12.89
C ALA A 88 11.80 4.22 -12.65
N ILE A 89 13.04 3.99 -13.05
CA ILE A 89 14.14 4.96 -12.88
C ILE A 89 13.95 6.14 -13.82
N ILE A 90 13.70 5.87 -15.11
CA ILE A 90 13.48 6.93 -16.12
C ILE A 90 12.24 7.76 -15.75
N HIS A 91 11.16 7.10 -15.31
CA HIS A 91 9.98 7.79 -14.84
C HIS A 91 10.30 8.72 -13.67
N THR A 92 10.97 8.19 -12.62
CA THR A 92 11.29 8.99 -11.44
C THR A 92 12.23 10.13 -11.78
N PHE A 93 13.22 9.92 -12.67
CA PHE A 93 14.10 10.99 -13.16
C PHE A 93 13.29 12.13 -13.82
N ARG A 94 12.40 11.78 -14.75
CA ARG A 94 11.52 12.76 -15.42
C ARG A 94 10.58 13.44 -14.43
N ALA A 95 10.05 12.71 -13.44
CA ALA A 95 9.18 13.25 -12.40
C ALA A 95 9.93 14.25 -11.50
N VAL A 96 11.18 13.98 -11.11
CA VAL A 96 12.04 14.93 -10.37
C VAL A 96 12.25 16.21 -11.14
N LEU A 97 12.54 16.13 -12.46
CA LEU A 97 12.69 17.31 -13.30
C LEU A 97 11.38 18.07 -13.48
N ALA A 98 10.25 17.37 -13.62
CA ALA A 98 8.93 17.99 -13.69
C ALA A 98 8.60 18.72 -12.40
N ALA A 99 8.80 18.10 -11.23
CA ALA A 99 8.59 18.69 -9.92
C ALA A 99 9.41 20.01 -9.76
N LYS A 100 10.68 20.01 -10.21
CA LYS A 100 11.50 21.23 -10.20
C LYS A 100 10.94 22.33 -11.09
N ARG A 101 10.49 22.00 -12.31
CA ARG A 101 9.88 22.96 -13.25
C ARG A 101 8.57 23.52 -12.72
N MET A 102 7.79 22.73 -12.01
CA MET A 102 6.53 23.13 -11.38
C MET A 102 6.75 24.01 -10.14
N GLY A 103 7.99 24.12 -9.65
CA GLY A 103 8.31 24.87 -8.44
C GLY A 103 7.76 24.18 -7.18
N ALA A 104 7.86 22.86 -7.11
CA ALA A 104 7.42 22.09 -5.96
C ALA A 104 8.15 22.55 -4.69
N ASP A 105 7.40 22.80 -3.61
CA ASP A 105 7.95 23.06 -2.28
C ASP A 105 8.48 21.76 -1.66
N ILE A 106 7.75 20.66 -1.87
CA ILE A 106 8.09 19.32 -1.42
C ILE A 106 7.94 18.32 -2.56
N LEU A 107 8.94 17.48 -2.74
CA LEU A 107 8.85 16.25 -3.52
C LEU A 107 8.65 15.07 -2.55
N HIS A 108 7.51 14.38 -2.63
CA HIS A 108 7.23 13.18 -1.85
C HIS A 108 7.49 11.93 -2.68
N ILE A 109 8.51 11.18 -2.31
CA ILE A 109 8.94 9.96 -3.02
C ILE A 109 8.35 8.74 -2.32
N GLN A 110 7.63 7.91 -3.08
CA GLN A 110 7.03 6.66 -2.60
C GLN A 110 7.93 5.47 -2.99
N ALA A 111 8.21 4.59 -2.02
CA ALA A 111 8.99 3.36 -2.18
C ALA A 111 10.52 3.53 -2.44
N ILE A 112 11.25 2.47 -2.13
CA ILE A 112 12.74 2.45 -2.13
C ILE A 112 13.38 2.56 -3.52
N GLY A 113 12.73 2.03 -4.56
CA GLY A 113 13.26 2.11 -5.92
C GLY A 113 13.38 3.56 -6.42
N PRO A 114 12.29 4.33 -6.43
CA PRO A 114 12.28 5.77 -6.73
C PRO A 114 13.18 6.60 -5.81
N ALA A 115 13.38 6.21 -4.56
CA ALA A 115 14.26 6.90 -3.61
C ALA A 115 15.74 6.95 -4.04
N LEU A 116 16.14 6.15 -5.05
CA LEU A 116 17.45 6.26 -5.72
C LEU A 116 17.72 7.69 -6.23
N LEU A 117 16.68 8.43 -6.60
CA LEU A 117 16.77 9.80 -7.15
C LEU A 117 16.70 10.89 -6.08
N THR A 118 16.66 10.55 -4.78
CA THR A 118 16.65 11.51 -3.67
C THR A 118 17.84 12.50 -3.74
N PRO A 119 19.09 12.07 -3.98
CA PRO A 119 20.22 13.00 -4.09
C PRO A 119 20.05 14.02 -5.22
N LEU A 120 19.52 13.60 -6.37
CA LEU A 120 19.26 14.50 -7.49
C LEU A 120 18.24 15.58 -7.10
N ALA A 121 17.14 15.20 -6.44
CA ALA A 121 16.15 16.17 -5.97
C ALA A 121 16.76 17.17 -4.98
N LYS A 122 17.65 16.71 -4.08
CA LYS A 122 18.38 17.57 -3.14
C LYS A 122 19.33 18.53 -3.86
N ILE A 123 20.11 18.07 -4.85
CA ILE A 123 21.00 18.92 -5.67
C ILE A 123 20.21 20.00 -6.40
N LEU A 124 19.01 19.67 -6.85
CA LEU A 124 18.09 20.64 -7.48
C LEU A 124 17.44 21.61 -6.48
N GLY A 125 17.75 21.50 -5.19
CA GLY A 125 17.27 22.41 -4.13
C GLY A 125 15.85 22.13 -3.63
N MET A 126 15.28 20.95 -3.92
CA MET A 126 13.96 20.58 -3.43
C MET A 126 14.04 20.00 -2.00
N LYS A 127 12.97 20.21 -1.22
CA LYS A 127 12.74 19.45 0.00
C LYS A 127 12.16 18.08 -0.36
N VAL A 128 12.63 17.03 0.32
CA VAL A 128 12.23 15.66 0.02
C VAL A 128 11.66 14.97 1.25
N VAL A 129 10.45 14.43 1.10
CA VAL A 129 9.88 13.45 2.02
C VAL A 129 9.94 12.10 1.34
N PHE A 130 10.36 11.06 2.04
CA PHE A 130 10.42 9.70 1.53
C PHE A 130 9.54 8.78 2.39
N THR A 131 8.59 8.08 1.76
CA THR A 131 7.81 7.02 2.41
C THR A 131 8.34 5.66 2.01
N HIS A 132 8.70 4.86 3.01
CA HIS A 132 9.19 3.50 2.85
C HIS A 132 8.05 2.50 3.06
N HIS A 133 7.65 1.81 2.00
CA HIS A 133 6.52 0.87 1.98
C HIS A 133 6.90 -0.60 2.21
N GLY A 134 8.18 -0.91 2.36
CA GLY A 134 8.68 -2.26 2.58
C GLY A 134 10.01 -2.53 1.87
N PRO A 135 10.77 -3.53 2.33
CA PRO A 135 12.03 -3.94 1.75
C PRO A 135 11.81 -4.78 0.48
N ASP A 136 11.36 -4.13 -0.61
CA ASP A 136 11.02 -4.80 -1.87
C ASP A 136 12.14 -5.68 -2.46
N TYR A 137 13.40 -5.49 -2.04
CA TYR A 137 14.53 -6.32 -2.46
C TYR A 137 14.49 -7.75 -1.91
N ASP A 138 13.66 -8.03 -0.90
CA ASP A 138 13.47 -9.37 -0.34
C ASP A 138 12.51 -10.25 -1.17
N ARG A 139 11.85 -9.66 -2.18
CA ARG A 139 10.97 -10.40 -3.08
C ARG A 139 11.79 -11.22 -4.08
N ASP A 140 11.39 -12.48 -4.29
CA ASP A 140 12.12 -13.46 -5.13
C ASP A 140 12.24 -13.08 -6.60
N LYS A 141 11.32 -12.26 -7.11
CA LYS A 141 11.33 -11.79 -8.51
C LYS A 141 12.55 -10.96 -8.91
N TRP A 142 13.34 -10.45 -7.94
CA TRP A 142 14.45 -9.57 -8.22
C TRP A 142 15.78 -10.32 -8.33
N GLY A 143 16.44 -10.20 -9.47
CA GLY A 143 17.83 -10.63 -9.63
C GLY A 143 18.81 -9.74 -8.85
N PHE A 144 20.06 -10.18 -8.72
CA PHE A 144 21.11 -9.53 -7.90
C PHE A 144 21.27 -8.03 -8.18
N ALA A 145 21.33 -7.62 -9.45
CA ALA A 145 21.51 -6.22 -9.82
C ALA A 145 20.32 -5.34 -9.38
N ALA A 146 19.08 -5.83 -9.56
CA ALA A 146 17.89 -5.12 -9.13
C ALA A 146 17.80 -5.04 -7.60
N ARG A 147 18.12 -6.11 -6.87
CA ARG A 147 18.21 -6.10 -5.40
C ARG A 147 19.23 -5.09 -4.91
N SER A 148 20.41 -5.04 -5.52
CA SER A 148 21.49 -4.09 -5.15
C SER A 148 21.04 -2.64 -5.39
N MET A 149 20.34 -2.38 -6.49
CA MET A 149 19.80 -1.06 -6.82
C MET A 149 18.69 -0.63 -5.83
N LEU A 150 17.79 -1.53 -5.44
CA LEU A 150 16.75 -1.26 -4.45
C LEU A 150 17.36 -0.96 -3.07
N LYS A 151 18.38 -1.72 -2.64
CA LYS A 151 19.14 -1.45 -1.40
C LYS A 151 19.87 -0.10 -1.45
N LEU A 152 20.42 0.27 -2.61
CA LEU A 152 21.01 1.59 -2.80
C LEU A 152 19.95 2.69 -2.71
N GLY A 153 18.77 2.51 -3.30
CA GLY A 153 17.67 3.45 -3.22
C GLY A 153 17.19 3.64 -1.77
N GLU A 154 17.03 2.54 -1.02
CA GLU A 154 16.74 2.59 0.43
C GLU A 154 17.77 3.42 1.20
N ARG A 155 19.07 3.13 0.98
CA ARG A 155 20.17 3.88 1.62
C ARG A 155 20.16 5.35 1.28
N LEU A 156 19.96 5.71 0.00
CA LEU A 156 19.95 7.10 -0.45
C LEU A 156 18.71 7.85 0.06
N GLY A 157 17.55 7.21 0.05
CA GLY A 157 16.32 7.75 0.66
C GLY A 157 16.49 8.00 2.14
N ALA A 158 16.98 7.00 2.89
CA ALA A 158 17.22 7.11 4.31
C ALA A 158 18.22 8.22 4.67
N ARG A 159 19.29 8.40 3.86
CA ARG A 159 20.36 9.36 4.16
C ARG A 159 20.03 10.80 3.77
N TYR A 160 19.39 11.00 2.61
CA TYR A 160 19.29 12.33 1.99
C TYR A 160 17.90 12.97 2.05
N ALA A 161 16.83 12.21 2.34
CA ALA A 161 15.51 12.80 2.54
C ALA A 161 15.50 13.71 3.79
N ASP A 162 14.81 14.86 3.68
CA ASP A 162 14.63 15.79 4.81
C ASP A 162 13.82 15.13 5.92
N GLN A 163 12.80 14.36 5.58
CA GLN A 163 12.02 13.53 6.50
C GLN A 163 11.73 12.16 5.88
N VAL A 164 11.68 11.15 6.72
CA VAL A 164 11.34 9.78 6.34
C VAL A 164 10.09 9.34 7.08
N ILE A 165 9.14 8.79 6.32
CA ILE A 165 7.94 8.13 6.83
C ILE A 165 8.13 6.63 6.64
N VAL A 166 7.80 5.85 7.65
CA VAL A 166 7.80 4.38 7.63
C VAL A 166 6.41 3.88 8.04
N ILE A 167 5.92 2.85 7.35
CA ILE A 167 4.55 2.36 7.55
C ILE A 167 4.44 1.24 8.59
N SER A 168 5.56 0.81 9.18
CA SER A 168 5.58 -0.18 10.25
C SER A 168 6.81 -0.01 11.14
N SER A 169 6.76 -0.55 12.37
CA SER A 169 7.90 -0.58 13.29
C SER A 169 9.02 -1.49 12.76
N VAL A 170 8.67 -2.53 12.00
CA VAL A 170 9.63 -3.40 11.31
C VAL A 170 10.52 -2.59 10.37
N ILE A 171 9.91 -1.74 9.53
CA ILE A 171 10.64 -0.88 8.59
C ILE A 171 11.44 0.17 9.36
N LYS A 172 10.88 0.75 10.42
CA LYS A 172 11.58 1.69 11.30
C LYS A 172 12.87 1.07 11.83
N ASN A 173 12.78 -0.13 12.40
CA ASN A 173 13.94 -0.87 12.92
C ASN A 173 14.99 -1.17 11.83
N ILE A 174 14.59 -1.47 10.60
CA ILE A 174 15.50 -1.63 9.46
C ILE A 174 16.30 -0.33 9.23
N LEU A 175 15.64 0.82 9.18
CA LEU A 175 16.32 2.09 8.92
C LEU A 175 17.22 2.53 10.09
N GLU A 176 16.81 2.30 11.32
CA GLU A 176 17.59 2.57 12.52
C GLU A 176 18.85 1.71 12.57
N THR A 177 18.72 0.39 12.38
CA THR A 177 19.84 -0.55 12.52
C THR A 177 20.81 -0.51 11.35
N LYS A 178 20.32 -0.43 10.10
CA LYS A 178 21.18 -0.48 8.92
C LYS A 178 21.80 0.87 8.55
N TYR A 179 21.09 1.98 8.80
CA TYR A 179 21.49 3.30 8.29
C TYR A 179 21.62 4.36 9.38
N GLY A 180 21.34 4.03 10.64
CA GLY A 180 21.40 4.97 11.76
C GLY A 180 20.37 6.10 11.67
N ARG A 181 19.26 5.90 10.93
CA ARG A 181 18.22 6.90 10.75
C ARG A 181 17.21 6.82 11.90
N MET A 182 17.45 7.59 12.98
CA MET A 182 16.69 7.53 14.23
C MET A 182 15.42 8.40 14.23
N ASP A 183 15.32 9.38 13.34
CA ASP A 183 14.24 10.37 13.26
C ASP A 183 13.14 10.00 12.25
N CYS A 184 12.90 8.70 12.06
CA CYS A 184 11.81 8.21 11.20
C CYS A 184 10.44 8.48 11.84
N ASN A 185 9.49 8.97 11.03
CA ASN A 185 8.11 9.13 11.45
C ASN A 185 7.36 7.83 11.17
N LEU A 186 6.95 7.11 12.23
CA LEU A 186 6.08 5.94 12.10
C LEU A 186 4.65 6.40 11.85
N ILE A 187 4.15 6.17 10.65
CA ILE A 187 2.79 6.51 10.21
C ILE A 187 2.25 5.31 9.44
N TYR A 188 1.30 4.60 10.01
CA TYR A 188 0.73 3.39 9.43
C TYR A 188 -0.03 3.67 8.13
N ASN A 189 -0.33 2.62 7.36
CA ASN A 189 -1.36 2.68 6.34
C ASN A 189 -2.72 2.74 7.00
N GLY A 190 -3.65 3.45 6.39
CA GLY A 190 -5.03 3.50 6.83
C GLY A 190 -5.92 2.52 6.08
N VAL A 191 -7.16 2.50 6.48
CA VAL A 191 -8.25 1.82 5.81
C VAL A 191 -9.46 2.75 5.76
N PRO A 192 -10.23 2.79 4.65
CA PRO A 192 -11.47 3.54 4.62
C PRO A 192 -12.50 2.91 5.56
N GLU A 193 -13.48 3.70 5.99
CA GLU A 193 -14.65 3.17 6.68
C GLU A 193 -15.36 2.12 5.81
N PRO A 194 -15.79 1.00 6.40
CA PRO A 194 -16.43 -0.06 5.64
C PRO A 194 -17.78 0.39 5.06
N ASP A 195 -17.94 0.24 3.76
CA ASP A 195 -19.21 0.37 3.07
C ASP A 195 -19.90 -1.01 3.04
N VAL A 196 -20.59 -1.33 4.15
CA VAL A 196 -21.27 -2.63 4.29
C VAL A 196 -22.44 -2.69 3.34
N CYS A 197 -22.32 -3.48 2.29
CA CYS A 197 -23.35 -3.61 1.28
C CYS A 197 -23.55 -5.06 0.84
N GLU A 198 -24.71 -5.33 0.29
CA GLU A 198 -25.02 -6.60 -0.38
C GLU A 198 -25.17 -6.36 -1.87
N TYR A 199 -24.67 -7.32 -2.64
CA TYR A 199 -24.83 -7.33 -4.09
C TYR A 199 -25.22 -8.75 -4.52
N PRO A 200 -26.50 -9.14 -4.34
CA PRO A 200 -26.97 -10.51 -4.56
C PRO A 200 -26.73 -11.00 -6.00
N GLU A 201 -26.89 -10.11 -7.00
CA GLU A 201 -26.67 -10.46 -8.41
C GLU A 201 -25.21 -10.84 -8.65
N TYR A 202 -24.28 -10.16 -8.00
CA TYR A 202 -22.86 -10.48 -8.10
C TYR A 202 -22.51 -11.80 -7.39
N PHE A 203 -23.14 -12.10 -6.26
CA PHE A 203 -23.00 -13.40 -5.59
C PHE A 203 -23.54 -14.53 -6.46
N GLN A 204 -24.67 -14.31 -7.11
CA GLN A 204 -25.25 -15.28 -8.05
C GLN A 204 -24.34 -15.49 -9.27
N GLU A 205 -23.76 -14.42 -9.86
CA GLU A 205 -22.77 -14.47 -10.95
C GLU A 205 -21.58 -15.36 -10.56
N LEU A 206 -21.08 -15.22 -9.33
CA LEU A 206 -19.96 -16.00 -8.79
C LEU A 206 -20.37 -17.39 -8.28
N GLY A 207 -21.66 -17.67 -8.16
CA GLY A 207 -22.19 -18.89 -7.56
C GLY A 207 -21.78 -19.05 -6.10
N ILE A 208 -21.72 -17.97 -5.30
CA ILE A 208 -21.39 -17.96 -3.88
C ILE A 208 -22.59 -17.49 -3.05
N GLU A 209 -22.54 -17.78 -1.76
CA GLU A 209 -23.56 -17.35 -0.80
C GLU A 209 -22.91 -16.59 0.36
N LYS A 210 -23.60 -15.55 0.86
CA LYS A 210 -23.16 -14.80 2.04
C LYS A 210 -22.93 -15.73 3.23
N GLY A 211 -21.78 -15.59 3.88
CA GLY A 211 -21.38 -16.39 5.03
C GLY A 211 -20.93 -17.81 4.70
N ARG A 212 -20.80 -18.16 3.43
CA ARG A 212 -20.41 -19.50 2.97
C ARG A 212 -19.20 -19.49 2.03
N TYR A 213 -18.27 -18.57 2.27
CA TYR A 213 -16.99 -18.58 1.55
C TYR A 213 -15.86 -17.98 2.39
N VAL A 214 -14.67 -18.53 2.16
CA VAL A 214 -13.38 -18.00 2.60
C VAL A 214 -12.86 -17.07 1.54
N LEU A 215 -12.35 -15.90 1.94
CA LEU A 215 -11.85 -14.87 1.03
C LEU A 215 -10.32 -14.74 1.13
N GLY A 216 -9.62 -14.90 0.01
CA GLY A 216 -8.24 -14.43 -0.18
C GLY A 216 -8.24 -13.24 -1.12
N MET A 217 -7.64 -12.10 -0.74
CA MET A 217 -7.67 -10.88 -1.55
C MET A 217 -6.28 -10.26 -1.62
N CYS A 218 -5.62 -10.39 -2.77
CA CYS A 218 -4.32 -9.78 -3.03
C CYS A 218 -3.94 -9.92 -4.51
N ARG A 219 -2.79 -9.34 -4.90
CA ARG A 219 -2.20 -9.61 -6.22
C ARG A 219 -1.74 -11.06 -6.33
N PHE A 220 -1.86 -11.65 -7.51
CA PHE A 220 -1.40 -13.02 -7.79
C PHE A 220 0.09 -13.03 -8.09
N VAL A 221 0.90 -12.97 -7.03
CA VAL A 221 2.37 -12.99 -7.07
C VAL A 221 2.91 -14.01 -6.07
N PRO A 222 4.11 -14.58 -6.29
CA PRO A 222 4.64 -15.68 -5.47
C PRO A 222 4.63 -15.41 -3.97
N GLU A 223 5.06 -14.21 -3.55
CA GLU A 223 5.15 -13.81 -2.15
C GLU A 223 3.81 -13.76 -1.39
N LYS A 224 2.68 -13.85 -2.11
CA LYS A 224 1.35 -13.93 -1.49
C LYS A 224 0.90 -15.36 -1.15
N ASN A 225 1.60 -16.36 -1.62
CA ASN A 225 1.39 -17.78 -1.31
C ASN A 225 -0.07 -18.27 -1.44
N LEU A 226 -0.83 -17.72 -2.39
CA LEU A 226 -2.23 -18.13 -2.60
C LEU A 226 -2.35 -19.62 -2.96
N HIS A 227 -1.33 -20.21 -3.55
CA HIS A 227 -1.26 -21.64 -3.80
C HIS A 227 -1.29 -22.48 -2.50
N HIS A 228 -0.68 -21.99 -1.40
CA HIS A 228 -0.81 -22.63 -0.08
C HIS A 228 -2.24 -22.55 0.45
N LEU A 229 -2.94 -21.42 0.21
CA LEU A 229 -4.35 -21.29 0.59
C LEU A 229 -5.24 -22.27 -0.19
N VAL A 230 -5.05 -22.36 -1.51
CA VAL A 230 -5.78 -23.33 -2.33
C VAL A 230 -5.51 -24.77 -1.89
N GLU A 231 -4.25 -25.08 -1.58
CA GLU A 231 -3.85 -26.39 -1.08
C GLU A 231 -4.48 -26.69 0.29
N ALA A 232 -4.36 -25.79 1.26
CA ALA A 232 -4.91 -25.95 2.60
C ALA A 232 -6.44 -26.10 2.57
N PHE A 233 -7.12 -25.30 1.75
CA PHE A 233 -8.58 -25.39 1.61
C PHE A 233 -9.05 -26.71 1.00
N SER A 234 -8.25 -27.32 0.13
CA SER A 234 -8.57 -28.64 -0.44
C SER A 234 -8.43 -29.81 0.55
N ARG A 235 -7.78 -29.58 1.70
CA ARG A 235 -7.56 -30.63 2.75
C ARG A 235 -8.61 -30.64 3.85
N ILE A 236 -9.49 -29.64 3.89
CA ILE A 236 -10.50 -29.51 4.96
C ILE A 236 -11.87 -29.99 4.50
N ASP A 237 -12.72 -30.36 5.46
CA ASP A 237 -14.15 -30.50 5.22
C ASP A 237 -14.76 -29.08 5.17
N ASN A 238 -15.06 -28.63 3.97
CA ASN A 238 -15.54 -27.27 3.74
C ASN A 238 -17.05 -27.10 3.97
N HIS A 239 -17.80 -28.18 4.26
CA HIS A 239 -19.26 -28.14 4.48
C HIS A 239 -20.04 -27.35 3.40
N GLY A 240 -19.58 -27.36 2.14
CA GLY A 240 -20.16 -26.60 1.05
C GLY A 240 -19.75 -25.11 1.02
N CYS A 241 -18.84 -24.66 1.89
CA CYS A 241 -18.19 -23.37 1.81
C CYS A 241 -17.27 -23.30 0.58
N LYS A 242 -17.18 -22.16 -0.08
CA LYS A 242 -16.30 -21.95 -1.23
C LYS A 242 -15.04 -21.19 -0.86
N LEU A 243 -13.98 -21.38 -1.62
CA LEU A 243 -12.83 -20.47 -1.60
C LEU A 243 -12.99 -19.44 -2.72
N VAL A 244 -12.85 -18.17 -2.40
CA VAL A 244 -12.89 -17.05 -3.35
C VAL A 244 -11.53 -16.34 -3.32
N LEU A 245 -10.90 -16.21 -4.48
CA LEU A 245 -9.67 -15.43 -4.65
C LEU A 245 -10.00 -14.16 -5.45
N ALA A 246 -9.91 -13.01 -4.79
CA ALA A 246 -10.13 -11.70 -5.38
C ALA A 246 -8.78 -11.04 -5.68
N GLY A 247 -8.60 -10.63 -6.92
CA GLY A 247 -7.37 -10.02 -7.42
C GLY A 247 -6.90 -10.64 -8.72
N ASP A 248 -5.79 -10.12 -9.20
CA ASP A 248 -5.14 -10.60 -10.42
C ASP A 248 -3.65 -10.22 -10.39
N THR A 249 -2.97 -10.34 -11.52
CA THR A 249 -1.60 -9.85 -11.75
C THR A 249 -1.59 -8.73 -12.79
N ASP A 250 -0.61 -7.83 -12.70
CA ASP A 250 -0.44 -6.77 -13.72
C ASP A 250 -0.03 -7.35 -15.09
N PHE A 251 0.74 -8.44 -15.05
CA PHE A 251 1.20 -9.16 -16.24
C PHE A 251 1.23 -10.65 -15.90
N GLU A 252 0.62 -11.47 -16.74
CA GLU A 252 0.64 -12.91 -16.56
C GLU A 252 2.08 -13.45 -16.59
N ASP A 253 2.38 -14.30 -15.63
CA ASP A 253 3.64 -15.02 -15.50
C ASP A 253 3.36 -16.50 -15.17
N GLU A 254 4.39 -17.30 -15.08
CA GLU A 254 4.28 -18.74 -14.80
C GLU A 254 3.55 -19.02 -13.50
N TYR A 255 3.81 -18.23 -12.44
CA TYR A 255 3.15 -18.39 -11.15
C TYR A 255 1.64 -18.11 -11.26
N SER A 256 1.26 -16.97 -11.82
CA SER A 256 -0.15 -16.56 -11.92
C SER A 256 -0.96 -17.52 -12.80
N LEU A 257 -0.38 -18.00 -13.90
CA LEU A 257 -1.01 -19.00 -14.77
C LEU A 257 -1.20 -20.33 -14.04
N THR A 258 -0.17 -20.80 -13.32
CA THR A 258 -0.23 -22.03 -12.53
C THR A 258 -1.25 -21.93 -11.41
N LEU A 259 -1.28 -20.81 -10.67
CA LEU A 259 -2.26 -20.55 -9.63
C LEU A 259 -3.70 -20.56 -10.19
N LYS A 260 -3.95 -19.85 -11.29
CA LYS A 260 -5.28 -19.81 -11.94
C LYS A 260 -5.72 -21.20 -12.41
N LYS A 261 -4.80 -22.00 -12.94
CA LYS A 261 -5.07 -23.39 -13.33
C LYS A 261 -5.44 -24.24 -12.12
N MET A 262 -4.60 -24.24 -11.08
CA MET A 262 -4.85 -24.97 -9.82
C MET A 262 -6.18 -24.58 -9.19
N ALA A 263 -6.49 -23.29 -9.16
CA ALA A 263 -7.74 -22.78 -8.62
C ALA A 263 -8.97 -23.32 -9.38
N ARG A 264 -8.94 -23.30 -10.70
CA ARG A 264 -10.02 -23.84 -11.54
C ARG A 264 -10.22 -25.34 -11.33
N GLU A 265 -9.12 -26.12 -11.30
CA GLU A 265 -9.17 -27.58 -11.10
C GLU A 265 -9.76 -27.96 -9.75
N ARG A 266 -9.66 -27.10 -8.73
CA ARG A 266 -10.17 -27.31 -7.37
C ARG A 266 -11.49 -26.57 -7.09
N GLY A 267 -12.13 -26.00 -8.09
CA GLY A 267 -13.42 -25.31 -7.95
C GLY A 267 -13.35 -24.01 -7.15
N VAL A 268 -12.17 -23.38 -7.07
CA VAL A 268 -11.98 -22.07 -6.44
C VAL A 268 -12.54 -20.97 -7.36
N VAL A 269 -13.29 -20.03 -6.78
CA VAL A 269 -13.86 -18.90 -7.49
C VAL A 269 -12.82 -17.80 -7.67
N LEU A 270 -12.57 -17.42 -8.92
CA LEU A 270 -11.65 -16.32 -9.28
C LEU A 270 -12.48 -15.11 -9.72
N THR A 271 -12.38 -13.99 -9.01
CA THR A 271 -13.16 -12.78 -9.35
C THR A 271 -12.46 -11.85 -10.32
N GLY A 272 -11.12 -12.02 -10.51
CA GLY A 272 -10.28 -10.99 -11.09
C GLY A 272 -10.12 -9.80 -10.14
N PHE A 273 -9.57 -8.70 -10.65
CA PHE A 273 -9.43 -7.47 -9.87
C PHE A 273 -10.81 -6.80 -9.70
N VAL A 274 -11.18 -6.52 -8.44
CA VAL A 274 -12.47 -5.93 -8.06
C VAL A 274 -12.26 -4.71 -7.17
N LYS A 275 -13.15 -3.71 -7.31
CA LYS A 275 -13.22 -2.50 -6.49
C LYS A 275 -14.68 -2.08 -6.24
N GLY A 276 -14.86 -1.05 -5.40
CA GLY A 276 -16.15 -0.46 -5.11
C GLY A 276 -17.16 -1.49 -4.61
N ARG A 277 -18.40 -1.40 -5.05
CA ARG A 277 -19.51 -2.22 -4.55
C ARG A 277 -19.25 -3.74 -4.63
N ARG A 278 -18.55 -4.23 -5.67
CA ARG A 278 -18.20 -5.66 -5.78
C ARG A 278 -17.24 -6.08 -4.65
N LEU A 279 -16.19 -5.29 -4.40
CA LEU A 279 -15.23 -5.53 -3.32
C LEU A 279 -15.92 -5.44 -1.94
N HIS A 280 -16.68 -4.37 -1.71
CA HIS A 280 -17.41 -4.15 -0.46
C HIS A 280 -18.37 -5.30 -0.15
N SER A 281 -19.08 -5.81 -1.16
CA SER A 281 -19.96 -6.96 -1.02
C SER A 281 -19.21 -8.24 -0.67
N LEU A 282 -18.05 -8.51 -1.31
CA LEU A 282 -17.20 -9.65 -0.95
C LEU A 282 -16.71 -9.57 0.49
N LEU A 283 -16.26 -8.41 0.94
CA LEU A 283 -15.83 -8.20 2.34
C LEU A 283 -17.02 -8.31 3.31
N SER A 284 -18.17 -7.75 2.95
CA SER A 284 -19.38 -7.83 3.79
C SER A 284 -19.91 -9.24 3.96
N GLY A 285 -19.75 -10.09 2.94
CA GLY A 285 -20.33 -11.44 2.89
C GLY A 285 -19.38 -12.57 3.28
N ALA A 286 -18.07 -12.36 3.36
CA ALA A 286 -17.11 -13.41 3.66
C ALA A 286 -17.27 -13.99 5.07
N GLN A 287 -17.04 -15.28 5.21
CA GLN A 287 -17.00 -15.99 6.49
C GLN A 287 -15.71 -15.71 7.23
N CYS A 288 -14.57 -15.74 6.53
CA CYS A 288 -13.27 -15.31 7.04
C CYS A 288 -12.37 -14.83 5.91
N TYR A 289 -11.34 -14.07 6.27
CA TYR A 289 -10.30 -13.60 5.37
C TYR A 289 -8.97 -14.31 5.66
N VAL A 290 -8.21 -14.64 4.60
CA VAL A 290 -6.93 -15.34 4.74
C VAL A 290 -5.82 -14.61 4.00
N LEU A 291 -4.70 -14.36 4.69
CA LEU A 291 -3.50 -13.77 4.12
C LEU A 291 -2.26 -14.65 4.39
N PRO A 292 -1.89 -15.56 3.47
CA PRO A 292 -0.78 -16.50 3.67
C PRO A 292 0.58 -15.95 3.24
N SER A 293 0.73 -14.64 3.13
CA SER A 293 1.90 -13.96 2.57
C SER A 293 3.18 -14.30 3.30
N SER A 294 4.28 -14.43 2.56
CA SER A 294 5.65 -14.52 3.11
C SER A 294 6.35 -13.15 3.19
N HIS A 295 5.78 -12.13 2.55
CA HIS A 295 6.36 -10.78 2.54
C HIS A 295 5.27 -9.71 2.46
N GLU A 296 5.31 -8.76 3.41
CA GLU A 296 4.45 -7.57 3.48
C GLU A 296 5.23 -6.36 4.03
N GLY A 297 4.75 -5.17 3.75
CA GLY A 297 5.19 -3.96 4.45
C GLY A 297 4.31 -3.64 5.66
N LEU A 298 3.04 -3.37 5.41
CA LEU A 298 1.87 -3.42 6.29
C LEU A 298 0.67 -3.70 5.36
N PRO A 299 0.00 -4.85 5.49
CA PRO A 299 -0.95 -5.32 4.49
C PRO A 299 -2.29 -4.58 4.58
N ILE A 300 -2.55 -3.63 3.66
CA ILE A 300 -3.82 -2.89 3.60
C ILE A 300 -5.02 -3.84 3.48
N ALA A 301 -4.92 -4.90 2.68
CA ALA A 301 -5.99 -5.87 2.51
C ALA A 301 -6.39 -6.60 3.81
N LEU A 302 -5.43 -6.81 4.72
CA LEU A 302 -5.74 -7.32 6.08
C LEU A 302 -6.50 -6.27 6.90
N LEU A 303 -6.05 -5.02 6.86
CA LEU A 303 -6.73 -3.92 7.55
C LEU A 303 -8.15 -3.71 7.01
N GLU A 304 -8.35 -3.83 5.69
CA GLU A 304 -9.68 -3.81 5.07
C GLU A 304 -10.55 -4.94 5.59
N ALA A 305 -10.06 -6.17 5.62
CA ALA A 305 -10.81 -7.31 6.16
C ALA A 305 -11.19 -7.09 7.64
N MET A 306 -10.27 -6.54 8.46
CA MET A 306 -10.51 -6.21 9.86
C MET A 306 -11.55 -5.09 10.01
N SER A 307 -11.57 -4.06 9.15
CA SER A 307 -12.58 -3.00 9.20
C SER A 307 -13.99 -3.53 8.95
N TYR A 308 -14.14 -4.59 8.12
CA TYR A 308 -15.40 -5.32 7.95
C TYR A 308 -15.66 -6.34 9.07
N ARG A 309 -14.83 -6.36 10.12
CA ARG A 309 -14.96 -7.25 11.28
C ARG A 309 -14.88 -8.75 10.92
N LEU A 310 -14.18 -9.07 9.83
CA LEU A 310 -13.99 -10.46 9.41
C LEU A 310 -13.07 -11.20 10.38
N PRO A 311 -13.39 -12.43 10.79
CA PRO A 311 -12.37 -13.34 11.33
C PRO A 311 -11.24 -13.46 10.33
N VAL A 312 -9.99 -13.39 10.79
CA VAL A 312 -8.82 -13.46 9.93
C VAL A 312 -7.94 -14.68 10.26
N VAL A 313 -7.20 -15.16 9.26
CA VAL A 313 -6.16 -16.18 9.40
C VAL A 313 -4.95 -15.70 8.61
N VAL A 314 -3.84 -15.43 9.27
CA VAL A 314 -2.69 -14.79 8.64
C VAL A 314 -1.38 -15.51 9.00
N SER A 315 -0.38 -15.44 8.11
CA SER A 315 0.96 -15.94 8.40
C SER A 315 1.65 -15.08 9.48
N ASP A 316 2.56 -15.70 10.24
CA ASP A 316 3.26 -15.09 11.37
C ASP A 316 4.48 -14.23 10.99
N ILE A 317 4.48 -13.65 9.78
CA ILE A 317 5.55 -12.75 9.37
C ILE A 317 5.53 -11.46 10.20
N PRO A 318 6.68 -10.78 10.41
CA PRO A 318 6.78 -9.59 11.24
C PRO A 318 5.76 -8.48 10.90
N ALA A 319 5.48 -8.26 9.61
CA ALA A 319 4.51 -7.26 9.18
C ALA A 319 3.06 -7.58 9.58
N ASN A 320 2.69 -8.86 9.63
CA ASN A 320 1.37 -9.29 10.09
C ASN A 320 1.29 -9.26 11.62
N LEU A 321 2.38 -9.67 12.31
CA LEU A 321 2.47 -9.58 13.77
C LEU A 321 2.36 -8.14 14.30
N GLU A 322 2.79 -7.15 13.51
CA GLU A 322 2.66 -5.71 13.81
C GLU A 322 1.20 -5.29 14.05
N VAL A 323 0.25 -5.99 13.43
CA VAL A 323 -1.18 -5.67 13.56
C VAL A 323 -1.70 -6.02 14.95
N GLY A 324 -1.09 -7.00 15.65
CA GLY A 324 -1.40 -7.35 17.04
C GLY A 324 -2.68 -8.18 17.18
N LEU A 325 -2.91 -9.13 16.27
CA LEU A 325 -4.04 -10.07 16.35
C LEU A 325 -3.83 -11.09 17.49
N PRO A 326 -4.89 -11.76 17.95
CA PRO A 326 -4.76 -12.91 18.84
C PRO A 326 -3.85 -14.00 18.26
N ALA A 327 -3.08 -14.69 19.11
CA ALA A 327 -2.17 -15.76 18.68
C ALA A 327 -2.88 -16.88 17.90
N SER A 328 -4.18 -17.10 18.17
CA SER A 328 -5.02 -18.08 17.46
C SER A 328 -5.30 -17.76 16.01
N ASP A 329 -4.97 -16.56 15.55
CA ASP A 329 -5.24 -16.09 14.18
C ASP A 329 -3.99 -16.19 13.29
N TYR A 330 -2.86 -16.58 13.89
CA TYR A 330 -1.59 -16.74 13.18
C TYR A 330 -1.25 -18.21 12.93
N PHE A 331 -0.62 -18.46 11.80
CA PHE A 331 0.01 -19.76 11.49
C PHE A 331 1.44 -19.54 10.99
N PRO A 332 2.36 -20.51 11.21
CA PRO A 332 3.72 -20.41 10.71
C PRO A 332 3.74 -20.28 9.18
N VAL A 333 4.46 -19.29 8.67
CA VAL A 333 4.55 -19.03 7.23
C VAL A 333 5.05 -20.29 6.49
N GLY A 334 4.31 -20.72 5.46
CA GLY A 334 4.62 -21.92 4.67
C GLY A 334 4.07 -23.22 5.26
N ASP A 335 3.56 -23.24 6.47
CA ASP A 335 2.93 -24.44 7.07
C ASP A 335 1.48 -24.59 6.61
N ILE A 336 1.30 -25.36 5.52
CA ILE A 336 -0.02 -25.63 4.91
C ILE A 336 -0.93 -26.41 5.86
N ASP A 337 -0.39 -27.31 6.67
CA ASP A 337 -1.19 -28.11 7.61
C ASP A 337 -1.69 -27.26 8.78
N ALA A 338 -0.87 -26.34 9.31
CA ALA A 338 -1.32 -25.35 10.29
C ALA A 338 -2.41 -24.43 9.71
N LEU A 339 -2.22 -23.96 8.49
CA LEU A 339 -3.24 -23.16 7.78
C LEU A 339 -4.55 -23.96 7.62
N ALA A 340 -4.48 -25.23 7.21
CA ALA A 340 -5.66 -26.08 7.05
C ALA A 340 -6.39 -26.28 8.39
N ARG A 341 -5.67 -26.51 9.50
CA ARG A 341 -6.29 -26.63 10.83
C ARG A 341 -7.04 -25.36 11.24
N LEU A 342 -6.44 -24.17 11.04
CA LEU A 342 -7.12 -22.91 11.36
C LEU A 342 -8.32 -22.64 10.45
N LEU A 343 -8.20 -22.95 9.16
CA LEU A 343 -9.33 -22.87 8.22
C LEU A 343 -10.49 -23.75 8.64
N GLN A 344 -10.22 -25.00 9.05
CA GLN A 344 -11.26 -25.90 9.55
C GLN A 344 -12.00 -25.30 10.75
N VAL A 345 -11.27 -24.71 11.70
CA VAL A 345 -11.89 -24.02 12.86
C VAL A 345 -12.79 -22.88 12.40
N ARG A 346 -12.33 -22.03 11.44
CA ARG A 346 -13.11 -20.91 10.94
C ARG A 346 -14.34 -21.35 10.13
N VAL A 347 -14.20 -22.38 9.32
CA VAL A 347 -15.33 -22.95 8.56
C VAL A 347 -16.38 -23.54 9.50
N ASN A 348 -15.95 -24.29 10.53
CA ASN A 348 -16.88 -24.87 11.52
C ASN A 348 -17.60 -23.79 12.37
N ALA A 349 -16.95 -22.66 12.65
CA ALA A 349 -17.54 -21.55 13.41
C ALA A 349 -18.67 -20.83 12.67
N GLY A 350 -18.75 -20.99 11.33
CA GLY A 350 -19.76 -20.34 10.51
C GLY A 350 -19.54 -18.83 10.37
N PHE A 351 -20.62 -18.11 10.02
CA PHE A 351 -20.59 -16.67 9.78
C PHE A 351 -20.57 -15.88 11.08
N THR A 352 -19.40 -15.43 11.50
CA THR A 352 -19.15 -14.65 12.71
C THR A 352 -18.49 -13.31 12.40
N ARG A 353 -18.40 -12.43 13.40
CA ARG A 353 -17.71 -11.14 13.31
C ARG A 353 -16.79 -10.95 14.51
N CYS A 354 -15.66 -10.28 14.30
CA CYS A 354 -14.65 -9.97 15.32
C CYS A 354 -14.53 -8.45 15.49
N ASP A 355 -14.28 -7.99 16.71
CA ASP A 355 -13.99 -6.58 16.96
C ASP A 355 -12.47 -6.36 16.97
N TYR A 356 -12.03 -5.33 16.26
CA TYR A 356 -10.62 -4.93 16.18
C TYR A 356 -10.49 -3.44 16.52
N ASP A 357 -9.40 -3.06 17.18
CA ASP A 357 -9.07 -1.65 17.36
C ASP A 357 -8.48 -1.08 16.06
N MET A 358 -9.32 -0.34 15.32
CA MET A 358 -8.95 0.29 14.06
C MET A 358 -8.52 1.75 14.21
N SER A 359 -8.47 2.30 15.43
CA SER A 359 -8.25 3.73 15.70
C SER A 359 -6.96 4.30 15.09
N LYS A 360 -5.89 3.51 15.05
CA LYS A 360 -4.60 3.91 14.46
C LYS A 360 -4.55 3.85 12.92
N TYR A 361 -5.59 3.32 12.28
CA TYR A 361 -5.68 3.13 10.83
C TYR A 361 -6.67 4.07 10.15
N ASP A 362 -7.12 5.12 10.82
CA ASP A 362 -7.97 6.16 10.25
C ASP A 362 -7.21 7.07 9.28
N TRP A 363 -7.65 7.15 8.03
CA TRP A 363 -7.00 7.95 7.00
C TRP A 363 -6.99 9.45 7.27
N ASN A 364 -7.99 9.99 7.96
CA ASN A 364 -8.03 11.41 8.28
C ASN A 364 -7.00 11.76 9.36
N HIS A 365 -6.84 10.88 10.35
CA HIS A 365 -5.78 11.00 11.35
C HIS A 365 -4.40 10.89 10.69
N ILE A 366 -4.19 9.89 9.84
CA ILE A 366 -2.95 9.65 9.10
C ILE A 366 -2.59 10.85 8.22
N ALA A 367 -3.55 11.40 7.47
CA ALA A 367 -3.31 12.61 6.68
C ALA A 367 -2.88 13.81 7.55
N GLY A 368 -3.42 13.93 8.76
CA GLY A 368 -2.98 14.93 9.75
C GLY A 368 -1.53 14.72 10.19
N GLN A 369 -1.13 13.48 10.44
CA GLN A 369 0.25 13.14 10.79
C GLN A 369 1.22 13.46 9.63
N VAL A 370 0.87 13.12 8.38
CA VAL A 370 1.68 13.43 7.20
C VAL A 370 1.80 14.94 6.99
N MET A 371 0.72 15.71 7.18
CA MET A 371 0.76 17.18 7.15
C MET A 371 1.73 17.74 8.21
N SER A 372 1.79 17.15 9.40
CA SER A 372 2.75 17.55 10.43
C SER A 372 4.19 17.30 9.99
N VAL A 373 4.46 16.20 9.27
CA VAL A 373 5.79 15.93 8.67
C VAL A 373 6.14 17.00 7.63
N TYR A 374 5.21 17.41 6.76
CA TYR A 374 5.45 18.48 5.79
C TYR A 374 5.74 19.82 6.49
N GLY A 375 5.02 20.12 7.57
CA GLY A 375 5.29 21.30 8.40
C GLY A 375 6.71 21.33 8.96
N LYS A 376 7.22 20.19 9.45
CA LYS A 376 8.62 20.05 9.91
C LYS A 376 9.62 20.35 8.78
N VAL A 377 9.36 19.85 7.57
CA VAL A 377 10.24 20.05 6.40
C VAL A 377 10.32 21.53 6.00
N LEU A 378 9.20 22.23 6.01
CA LEU A 378 9.13 23.64 5.62
C LEU A 378 9.61 24.58 6.74
N GLY A 379 9.34 24.25 8.01
CA GLY A 379 9.77 25.03 9.18
C GLY A 379 11.28 24.93 9.47
N SER A 380 11.96 23.86 9.05
CA SER A 380 13.40 23.68 9.21
C SER A 380 14.27 24.54 8.27
N SER A 381 13.66 25.38 7.41
CA SER A 381 14.36 26.29 6.48
C SER A 381 14.85 27.62 7.14
N SER A 382 14.69 27.78 8.47
CA SER A 382 15.04 29.02 9.22
C SER A 382 16.20 28.84 10.20
N ARG A 383 17.14 27.92 9.89
CA ARG A 383 18.42 27.84 10.63
C ARG A 383 19.61 27.94 9.73
#